data_923bc210653c6bc6c429572a24c6b4f5
#
_entry.id   923bc210653c6bc6c429572a24c6b4f5
#
_cell.length_a   1.000
_cell.length_b   1.000
_cell.length_c   1.000
_cell.angle_alpha   90.00
_cell.angle_beta   90.00
_cell.angle_gamma   90.00
#
_symmetry.space_group_name_H-M   'P 1'
#
loop_
_entity.id
_entity.type
_entity.pdbx_description
1 polymer ?
#
loop_
_entity_poly.entity_id
_entity_poly.type
_entity_poly.pdbx_seq_one_letter_code
_entity_poly.pdbx_strand_id
1 'polypeptide(L)'
;MHPDKLVWKGCGISRKAFMSECAEAYFKKTGVKIELVGGGATLGIRATCAGDADMGGTCRPCLPDIFPKQESGGLLFHVAWDAICFITHPDNPTDSITPTQAREVLTGKITNWKAMGGPDKPIIVIYRIQTEIGKFSGVGYMTRRFLFDDPYVAFTEKALYFRDSGLVERTVERIKWSIAPDGISSARKRKVKILDLDGVPCSKENIIQAKYPFFRPLYLITKGKPTGELKKFIDWILGSEGQAVISAQGTVNLAEGKELKKKFKHWQHKDLIANE
;
A
#
# COMPACT_ATOMS: atom_id res chain seq x y z
N MET A 1 -1.08 -21.91 20.84
CA MET A 1 -1.70 -21.46 19.59
C MET A 1 -2.94 -22.30 19.34
N HIS A 2 -4.10 -21.70 19.11
CA HIS A 2 -5.29 -22.44 18.72
C HIS A 2 -5.06 -22.96 17.28
N PRO A 3 -5.13 -24.26 17.02
CA PRO A 3 -4.83 -24.83 15.70
C PRO A 3 -5.76 -24.34 14.58
N ASP A 4 -6.88 -23.71 14.93
CA ASP A 4 -7.96 -23.33 13.99
C ASP A 4 -8.06 -21.81 13.77
N LYS A 5 -7.08 -21.02 14.24
CA LYS A 5 -7.11 -19.56 14.14
C LYS A 5 -5.73 -18.97 13.91
N LEU A 6 -5.64 -18.05 12.93
CA LEU A 6 -4.47 -17.21 12.69
C LEU A 6 -4.83 -15.73 12.91
N VAL A 7 -3.88 -14.93 13.37
CA VAL A 7 -4.00 -13.49 13.55
C VAL A 7 -3.14 -12.77 12.52
N TRP A 8 -3.79 -11.94 11.69
CA TRP A 8 -3.12 -11.05 10.76
C TRP A 8 -3.23 -9.60 11.24
N LYS A 9 -2.11 -8.88 11.30
CA LYS A 9 -2.08 -7.42 11.48
C LYS A 9 -1.50 -6.75 10.26
N GLY A 10 -2.10 -5.64 9.76
CA GLY A 10 -1.57 -5.07 8.53
C GLY A 10 -2.21 -3.77 8.07
N CYS A 11 -1.77 -3.32 6.90
CA CYS A 11 -2.24 -2.09 6.31
C CYS A 11 -3.60 -2.25 5.61
N GLY A 12 -4.36 -1.16 5.58
CA GLY A 12 -5.65 -1.11 4.89
C GLY A 12 -5.54 -1.44 3.39
N ILE A 13 -4.41 -1.10 2.77
CA ILE A 13 -4.15 -1.40 1.35
C ILE A 13 -4.10 -2.92 1.12
N SER A 14 -3.20 -3.64 1.83
CA SER A 14 -3.10 -5.10 1.72
C SER A 14 -4.42 -5.80 2.08
N ARG A 15 -5.12 -5.29 3.12
CA ARG A 15 -6.43 -5.82 3.51
C ARG A 15 -7.43 -5.77 2.36
N LYS A 16 -7.53 -4.61 1.67
CA LYS A 16 -8.47 -4.41 0.56
C LYS A 16 -7.97 -4.97 -0.76
N ALA A 17 -6.66 -5.08 -0.94
CA ALA A 17 -6.07 -5.65 -2.14
C ALA A 17 -6.37 -7.15 -2.28
N PHE A 18 -6.28 -7.88 -1.17
CA PHE A 18 -6.40 -9.34 -1.21
C PHE A 18 -6.79 -10.01 0.11
N MET A 19 -6.36 -9.45 1.27
CA MET A 19 -6.37 -10.23 2.51
C MET A 19 -7.77 -10.57 3.01
N SER A 20 -8.74 -9.66 2.84
CA SER A 20 -10.13 -9.93 3.27
C SER A 20 -10.73 -11.13 2.52
N GLU A 21 -10.61 -11.13 1.21
CA GLU A 21 -11.17 -12.16 0.34
C GLU A 21 -10.38 -13.46 0.42
N CYS A 22 -9.05 -13.39 0.55
CA CYS A 22 -8.22 -14.57 0.77
C CYS A 22 -8.53 -15.25 2.12
N ALA A 23 -8.74 -14.47 3.19
CA ALA A 23 -9.12 -15.01 4.49
C ALA A 23 -10.47 -15.74 4.43
N GLU A 24 -11.45 -15.16 3.72
CA GLU A 24 -12.75 -15.79 3.53
C GLU A 24 -12.68 -17.06 2.68
N ALA A 25 -11.95 -17.01 1.57
CA ALA A 25 -11.76 -18.16 0.68
C ALA A 25 -11.03 -19.31 1.38
N TYR A 26 -9.99 -19.00 2.15
CA TYR A 26 -9.25 -19.99 2.91
C TYR A 26 -10.10 -20.62 4.02
N PHE A 27 -10.91 -19.81 4.71
CA PHE A 27 -11.86 -20.32 5.70
C PHE A 27 -12.89 -21.28 5.08
N LYS A 28 -13.47 -20.93 3.95
CA LYS A 28 -14.42 -21.81 3.22
C LYS A 28 -13.79 -23.15 2.83
N LYS A 29 -12.49 -23.13 2.51
CA LYS A 29 -11.75 -24.34 2.09
C LYS A 29 -11.33 -25.22 3.26
N THR A 30 -10.89 -24.61 4.38
CA THR A 30 -10.15 -25.33 5.43
C THR A 30 -10.81 -25.29 6.81
N GLY A 31 -11.78 -24.40 7.03
CA GLY A 31 -12.34 -24.11 8.35
C GLY A 31 -11.44 -23.22 9.23
N VAL A 32 -10.23 -22.88 8.81
CA VAL A 32 -9.29 -22.07 9.59
C VAL A 32 -9.65 -20.58 9.50
N LYS A 33 -9.94 -19.98 10.64
CA LYS A 33 -10.28 -18.55 10.72
C LYS A 33 -9.03 -17.67 10.73
N ILE A 34 -9.01 -16.63 9.90
CA ILE A 34 -7.99 -15.58 9.96
C ILE A 34 -8.62 -14.31 10.51
N GLU A 35 -8.21 -13.91 11.71
CA GLU A 35 -8.61 -12.64 12.30
C GLU A 35 -7.82 -11.49 11.70
N LEU A 36 -8.54 -10.48 11.16
CA LEU A 36 -7.94 -9.33 10.48
C LEU A 36 -7.96 -8.10 11.37
N VAL A 37 -6.78 -7.68 11.84
CA VAL A 37 -6.60 -6.49 12.68
C VAL A 37 -5.91 -5.39 11.87
N GLY A 38 -6.54 -4.22 11.76
CA GLY A 38 -5.95 -3.04 11.13
C GLY A 38 -4.83 -2.44 11.98
N GLY A 39 -4.03 -1.53 11.39
CA GLY A 39 -2.99 -0.81 12.14
C GLY A 39 -1.95 -0.14 11.23
N GLY A 40 -1.99 -0.42 9.94
CA GLY A 40 -1.04 0.08 8.96
C GLY A 40 0.18 -0.83 8.80
N ALA A 41 0.96 -0.59 7.75
CA ALA A 41 2.12 -1.41 7.38
C ALA A 41 3.16 -1.50 8.50
N THR A 42 3.53 -0.38 9.08
CA THR A 42 4.55 -0.33 10.15
C THR A 42 4.12 -1.11 11.39
N LEU A 43 2.86 -0.95 11.83
CA LEU A 43 2.35 -1.72 12.98
C LEU A 43 2.25 -3.21 12.66
N GLY A 44 1.85 -3.57 11.44
CA GLY A 44 1.82 -4.97 10.99
C GLY A 44 3.21 -5.62 11.01
N ILE A 45 4.21 -4.95 10.44
CA ILE A 45 5.61 -5.42 10.47
C ILE A 45 6.09 -5.60 11.92
N ARG A 46 5.96 -4.57 12.74
CA ARG A 46 6.48 -4.58 14.12
C ARG A 46 5.78 -5.61 15.00
N ALA A 47 4.46 -5.74 14.91
CA ALA A 47 3.71 -6.76 15.64
C ALA A 47 4.14 -8.18 15.25
N THR A 48 4.36 -8.41 13.95
CA THR A 48 4.82 -9.73 13.48
C THR A 48 6.25 -10.01 13.94
N CYS A 49 7.18 -9.06 13.82
CA CYS A 49 8.55 -9.22 14.30
C CYS A 49 8.62 -9.47 15.82
N ALA A 50 7.75 -8.81 16.59
CA ALA A 50 7.62 -9.05 18.04
C ALA A 50 7.01 -10.42 18.38
N GLY A 51 6.19 -10.98 17.50
CA GLY A 51 5.43 -12.21 17.75
C GLY A 51 4.01 -11.97 18.29
N ASP A 52 3.52 -10.73 18.21
CA ASP A 52 2.15 -10.31 18.63
C ASP A 52 1.10 -10.60 17.56
N ALA A 53 1.49 -11.14 16.42
CA ALA A 53 0.64 -11.63 15.35
C ALA A 53 1.36 -12.79 14.64
N ASP A 54 0.59 -13.76 14.12
CA ASP A 54 1.15 -14.87 13.36
C ASP A 54 1.74 -14.40 12.03
N MET A 55 1.10 -13.40 11.42
CA MET A 55 1.55 -12.78 10.18
C MET A 55 1.11 -11.33 10.08
N GLY A 56 1.79 -10.58 9.21
CA GLY A 56 1.43 -9.20 8.90
C GLY A 56 1.21 -8.98 7.40
N GLY A 57 0.56 -7.85 7.08
CA GLY A 57 0.42 -7.37 5.70
C GLY A 57 1.03 -5.98 5.53
N THR A 58 1.90 -5.85 4.53
CA THR A 58 2.61 -4.59 4.31
C THR A 58 2.70 -4.23 2.83
N CYS A 59 2.74 -2.94 2.55
CA CYS A 59 2.93 -2.36 1.22
C CYS A 59 4.23 -1.52 1.16
N ARG A 60 5.19 -1.85 2.01
CA ARG A 60 6.59 -1.42 1.99
C ARG A 60 7.48 -2.55 2.53
N PRO A 61 8.77 -2.57 2.24
CA PRO A 61 9.68 -3.53 2.86
C PRO A 61 9.86 -3.29 4.36
N CYS A 62 10.46 -4.25 5.06
CA CYS A 62 11.05 -4.03 6.37
C CYS A 62 12.22 -3.05 6.26
N LEU A 63 12.48 -2.29 7.32
CA LEU A 63 13.53 -1.29 7.37
C LEU A 63 14.47 -1.56 8.57
N PRO A 64 15.17 -2.72 8.60
CA PRO A 64 16.01 -3.10 9.73
C PRO A 64 17.20 -2.14 9.93
N ASP A 65 17.68 -1.49 8.88
CA ASP A 65 18.76 -0.49 8.99
C ASP A 65 18.29 0.80 9.71
N ILE A 66 16.99 1.12 9.63
CA ILE A 66 16.39 2.28 10.29
C ILE A 66 15.81 1.90 11.65
N PHE A 67 15.21 0.71 11.75
CA PHE A 67 14.50 0.20 12.93
C PHE A 67 14.99 -1.20 13.33
N PRO A 68 16.29 -1.35 13.68
CA PRO A 68 16.87 -2.68 13.91
C PRO A 68 16.19 -3.45 15.04
N LYS A 69 15.69 -2.78 16.06
CA LYS A 69 15.00 -3.44 17.19
C LYS A 69 13.57 -3.86 16.86
N GLN A 70 12.89 -3.17 15.94
CA GLN A 70 11.46 -3.34 15.69
C GLN A 70 11.12 -4.08 14.40
N GLU A 71 12.01 -4.06 13.41
CA GLU A 71 11.71 -4.58 12.06
C GLU A 71 12.71 -5.64 11.59
N SER A 72 13.61 -6.14 12.46
CA SER A 72 14.49 -7.27 12.17
C SER A 72 13.78 -8.62 12.38
N GLY A 73 14.24 -9.65 11.67
CA GLY A 73 13.71 -11.02 11.79
C GLY A 73 12.41 -11.28 11.06
N GLY A 74 11.85 -10.28 10.39
CA GLY A 74 10.69 -10.45 9.50
C GLY A 74 11.10 -11.06 8.16
N LEU A 75 10.38 -12.11 7.73
CA LEU A 75 10.52 -12.73 6.42
C LEU A 75 9.35 -12.31 5.54
N LEU A 76 9.64 -11.63 4.43
CA LEU A 76 8.65 -11.12 3.50
C LEU A 76 8.29 -12.17 2.44
N PHE A 77 7.02 -12.29 2.12
CA PHE A 77 6.48 -13.06 1.00
C PHE A 77 5.80 -12.09 0.05
N HIS A 78 6.35 -11.92 -1.13
CA HIS A 78 5.72 -11.13 -2.17
C HIS A 78 4.46 -11.86 -2.68
N VAL A 79 3.30 -11.25 -2.57
CA VAL A 79 2.00 -11.89 -2.90
C VAL A 79 1.23 -11.22 -4.02
N ALA A 80 1.46 -9.94 -4.29
CA ALA A 80 0.75 -9.18 -5.32
C ALA A 80 1.46 -7.87 -5.63
N TRP A 81 0.98 -7.16 -6.66
CA TRP A 81 1.40 -5.81 -7.00
C TRP A 81 0.27 -4.80 -6.80
N ASP A 82 0.64 -3.62 -6.37
CA ASP A 82 -0.21 -2.44 -6.18
C ASP A 82 0.46 -1.22 -6.82
N ALA A 83 -0.16 -0.05 -6.75
CA ALA A 83 0.48 1.19 -7.15
C ALA A 83 0.12 2.33 -6.19
N ILE A 84 1.03 3.30 -6.05
CA ILE A 84 0.72 4.59 -5.47
C ILE A 84 0.01 5.43 -6.52
N CYS A 85 -1.18 5.92 -6.19
CA CYS A 85 -1.93 6.88 -6.98
C CYS A 85 -2.20 8.15 -6.17
N PHE A 86 -2.69 9.19 -6.85
CA PHE A 86 -3.16 10.40 -6.21
C PHE A 86 -4.67 10.47 -6.35
N ILE A 87 -5.35 10.68 -5.22
CA ILE A 87 -6.81 10.75 -5.15
C ILE A 87 -7.26 12.16 -4.82
N THR A 88 -8.39 12.56 -5.38
CA THR A 88 -9.09 13.80 -5.10
C THR A 88 -10.60 13.56 -5.03
N HIS A 89 -11.36 14.59 -4.64
CA HIS A 89 -12.81 14.53 -4.61
C HIS A 89 -13.38 14.24 -6.02
N PRO A 90 -14.48 13.47 -6.13
CA PRO A 90 -15.07 13.13 -7.45
C PRO A 90 -15.38 14.33 -8.34
N ASP A 91 -15.86 15.43 -7.72
CA ASP A 91 -16.23 16.66 -8.45
C ASP A 91 -15.04 17.61 -8.70
N ASN A 92 -13.81 17.21 -8.42
CA ASN A 92 -12.64 17.99 -8.83
C ASN A 92 -12.47 17.87 -10.36
N PRO A 93 -12.41 18.96 -11.12
CA PRO A 93 -12.30 18.90 -12.58
C PRO A 93 -10.91 18.48 -13.09
N THR A 94 -9.88 18.50 -12.25
CA THR A 94 -8.52 18.09 -12.64
C THR A 94 -8.46 16.58 -12.84
N ASP A 95 -7.89 16.12 -13.96
CA ASP A 95 -7.85 14.71 -14.33
C ASP A 95 -6.44 14.10 -14.23
N SER A 96 -5.40 14.92 -14.24
CA SER A 96 -4.02 14.43 -14.27
C SER A 96 -3.10 15.27 -13.38
N ILE A 97 -1.99 14.65 -12.95
CA ILE A 97 -0.91 15.28 -12.20
C ILE A 97 0.43 14.72 -12.69
N THR A 98 1.43 15.58 -12.83
CA THR A 98 2.79 15.12 -13.13
C THR A 98 3.54 14.76 -11.84
N PRO A 99 4.60 13.91 -11.88
CA PRO A 99 5.43 13.65 -10.72
C PRO A 99 6.04 14.92 -10.10
N THR A 100 6.36 15.91 -10.93
CA THR A 100 6.88 17.21 -10.47
C THR A 100 5.81 18.00 -9.72
N GLN A 101 4.60 18.10 -10.26
CA GLN A 101 3.48 18.74 -9.58
C GLN A 101 3.15 18.02 -8.26
N ALA A 102 3.16 16.67 -8.25
CA ALA A 102 2.94 15.91 -7.04
C ALA A 102 3.98 16.22 -5.94
N ARG A 103 5.28 16.32 -6.31
CA ARG A 103 6.32 16.77 -5.39
C ARG A 103 6.05 18.15 -4.83
N GLU A 104 5.72 19.10 -5.69
CA GLU A 104 5.50 20.50 -5.32
C GLU A 104 4.24 20.70 -4.48
N VAL A 105 3.17 19.97 -4.79
CA VAL A 105 1.94 19.97 -3.97
C VAL A 105 2.22 19.38 -2.58
N LEU A 106 2.85 18.21 -2.50
CA LEU A 106 3.09 17.57 -1.21
C LEU A 106 4.08 18.34 -0.33
N THR A 107 5.00 19.09 -0.92
CA THR A 107 5.94 19.96 -0.19
C THR A 107 5.40 21.37 0.06
N GLY A 108 4.22 21.71 -0.47
CA GLY A 108 3.56 23.01 -0.27
C GLY A 108 4.09 24.13 -1.14
N LYS A 109 4.85 23.83 -2.21
CA LYS A 109 5.27 24.81 -3.22
C LYS A 109 4.12 25.20 -4.13
N ILE A 110 3.30 24.23 -4.56
CA ILE A 110 2.03 24.45 -5.25
C ILE A 110 0.92 24.32 -4.22
N THR A 111 0.15 25.40 -4.04
CA THR A 111 -0.93 25.51 -3.05
C THR A 111 -2.30 25.82 -3.67
N ASN A 112 -2.37 25.93 -4.99
CA ASN A 112 -3.59 26.26 -5.72
C ASN A 112 -3.73 25.40 -6.98
N TRP A 113 -4.92 24.84 -7.20
CA TRP A 113 -5.25 24.00 -8.35
C TRP A 113 -4.99 24.68 -9.69
N LYS A 114 -5.12 26.03 -9.77
CA LYS A 114 -4.84 26.81 -10.97
C LYS A 114 -3.43 26.60 -11.52
N ALA A 115 -2.45 26.36 -10.66
CA ALA A 115 -1.08 26.07 -11.09
C ALA A 115 -0.92 24.72 -11.81
N MET A 116 -1.96 23.87 -11.74
CA MET A 116 -2.02 22.58 -12.42
C MET A 116 -3.12 22.56 -13.52
N GLY A 117 -3.56 23.72 -13.99
CA GLY A 117 -4.63 23.84 -15.01
C GLY A 117 -6.05 23.67 -14.48
N GLY A 118 -6.22 23.56 -13.17
CA GLY A 118 -7.52 23.47 -12.52
C GLY A 118 -8.12 24.86 -12.18
N PRO A 119 -9.20 24.89 -11.38
CA PRO A 119 -9.84 26.12 -10.96
C PRO A 119 -8.99 26.90 -9.96
N ASP A 120 -9.29 28.21 -9.79
CA ASP A 120 -8.65 29.06 -8.79
C ASP A 120 -9.19 28.72 -7.39
N LYS A 121 -8.67 27.64 -6.80
CA LYS A 121 -9.04 27.08 -5.50
C LYS A 121 -7.81 26.58 -4.77
N PRO A 122 -7.73 26.75 -3.43
CA PRO A 122 -6.63 26.25 -2.64
C PRO A 122 -6.60 24.72 -2.65
N ILE A 123 -5.40 24.14 -2.65
CA ILE A 123 -5.19 22.71 -2.49
C ILE A 123 -5.14 22.37 -1.00
N ILE A 124 -5.96 21.40 -0.58
CA ILE A 124 -5.93 20.83 0.76
C ILE A 124 -5.24 19.48 0.70
N VAL A 125 -3.97 19.46 1.09
CA VAL A 125 -3.19 18.21 1.13
C VAL A 125 -3.64 17.37 2.31
N ILE A 126 -3.89 16.09 2.08
CA ILE A 126 -4.31 15.13 3.12
C ILE A 126 -3.36 13.94 3.08
N TYR A 127 -2.81 13.53 4.23
CA TYR A 127 -2.03 12.30 4.31
C TYR A 127 -1.93 11.76 5.75
N ARG A 128 -1.13 10.72 5.93
CA ARG A 128 -0.91 10.08 7.22
C ARG A 128 -0.16 11.03 8.16
N ILE A 129 -0.49 10.97 9.46
CA ILE A 129 0.11 11.83 10.50
C ILE A 129 1.64 11.90 10.37
N GLN A 130 2.18 13.10 10.48
CA GLN A 130 3.62 13.36 10.33
C GLN A 130 4.38 13.05 11.63
N THR A 131 4.40 11.78 11.97
CA THR A 131 5.23 11.18 13.02
C THR A 131 6.22 10.23 12.38
N GLU A 132 7.15 9.69 13.14
CA GLU A 132 8.02 8.59 12.68
C GLU A 132 7.19 7.48 12.01
N ILE A 133 6.16 6.97 12.70
CA ILE A 133 5.27 5.93 12.15
C ILE A 133 4.56 6.41 10.89
N GLY A 134 4.10 7.65 10.84
CA GLY A 134 3.41 8.23 9.68
C GLY A 134 4.30 8.37 8.46
N LYS A 135 5.55 8.82 8.62
CA LYS A 135 6.55 8.89 7.54
C LYS A 135 6.81 7.52 6.93
N PHE A 136 6.91 6.49 7.75
CA PHE A 136 7.19 5.12 7.35
C PHE A 136 5.93 4.25 7.22
N SER A 137 4.73 4.83 7.16
CA SER A 137 3.56 4.10 6.68
C SER A 137 3.81 3.62 5.26
N GLY A 138 3.20 2.50 4.84
CA GLY A 138 3.46 1.95 3.52
C GLY A 138 3.21 2.94 2.38
N VAL A 139 2.10 3.70 2.42
CA VAL A 139 1.83 4.77 1.44
C VAL A 139 2.85 5.90 1.58
N GLY A 140 3.05 6.42 2.79
CA GLY A 140 3.95 7.56 3.02
C GLY A 140 5.41 7.27 2.63
N TYR A 141 5.92 6.08 2.97
CA TYR A 141 7.27 5.64 2.59
C TYR A 141 7.41 5.52 1.07
N MET A 142 6.50 4.79 0.41
CA MET A 142 6.61 4.55 -1.02
C MET A 142 6.37 5.82 -1.84
N THR A 143 5.47 6.71 -1.41
CA THR A 143 5.29 8.02 -2.06
C THR A 143 6.60 8.82 -2.06
N ARG A 144 7.31 8.84 -0.93
CA ARG A 144 8.60 9.53 -0.83
C ARG A 144 9.66 8.88 -1.70
N ARG A 145 9.74 7.55 -1.70
CA ARG A 145 10.68 6.81 -2.55
C ARG A 145 10.45 7.08 -4.04
N PHE A 146 9.20 7.08 -4.50
CA PHE A 146 8.89 7.33 -5.91
C PHE A 146 9.11 8.77 -6.35
N LEU A 147 8.77 9.73 -5.49
CA LEU A 147 8.85 11.14 -5.85
C LEU A 147 10.21 11.77 -5.59
N PHE A 148 10.92 11.34 -4.55
CA PHE A 148 12.12 12.05 -4.07
C PHE A 148 13.35 11.15 -3.95
N ASP A 149 13.16 9.84 -4.05
CA ASP A 149 14.16 8.81 -3.70
C ASP A 149 14.74 8.96 -2.27
N ASP A 150 14.05 9.72 -1.43
CA ASP A 150 14.40 10.00 -0.04
C ASP A 150 13.17 9.78 0.87
N PRO A 151 13.21 8.80 1.79
CA PRO A 151 12.08 8.52 2.69
C PRO A 151 11.87 9.58 3.78
N TYR A 152 12.79 10.52 3.95
CA TYR A 152 12.78 11.51 5.04
C TYR A 152 12.18 12.85 4.64
N VAL A 153 11.95 13.12 3.36
CA VAL A 153 11.38 14.38 2.90
C VAL A 153 10.13 14.75 3.70
N ALA A 154 10.12 15.95 4.24
CA ALA A 154 8.97 16.49 4.93
C ALA A 154 7.90 16.93 3.93
N PHE A 155 6.66 16.53 4.15
CA PHE A 155 5.51 17.09 3.46
C PHE A 155 5.05 18.37 4.17
N THR A 156 4.20 19.16 3.51
CA THR A 156 3.76 20.45 4.04
C THR A 156 3.08 20.32 5.41
N GLU A 157 3.44 21.20 6.33
CA GLU A 157 2.82 21.27 7.67
C GLU A 157 1.37 21.75 7.65
N LYS A 158 0.94 22.38 6.54
CA LYS A 158 -0.43 22.85 6.34
C LYS A 158 -1.42 21.74 5.96
N ALA A 159 -0.95 20.48 5.87
CA ALA A 159 -1.80 19.35 5.51
C ALA A 159 -2.69 18.89 6.66
N LEU A 160 -3.78 18.23 6.32
CA LEU A 160 -4.59 17.47 7.28
C LEU A 160 -3.98 16.09 7.48
N TYR A 161 -3.82 15.68 8.74
CA TYR A 161 -3.17 14.42 9.12
C TYR A 161 -4.15 13.44 9.75
N PHE A 162 -4.11 12.18 9.30
CA PHE A 162 -4.94 11.13 9.85
C PHE A 162 -4.13 9.87 10.20
N ARG A 163 -4.63 9.09 11.18
CA ARG A 163 -3.93 7.90 11.70
C ARG A 163 -3.97 6.70 10.76
N ASP A 164 -4.98 6.61 9.88
CA ASP A 164 -5.14 5.47 8.95
C ASP A 164 -5.59 5.93 7.56
N SER A 165 -5.37 5.06 6.55
CA SER A 165 -5.71 5.36 5.15
C SER A 165 -7.22 5.49 4.94
N GLY A 166 -8.04 4.75 5.69
CA GLY A 166 -9.49 4.85 5.58
C GLY A 166 -10.03 6.21 6.00
N LEU A 167 -9.39 6.87 6.99
CA LEU A 167 -9.73 8.26 7.36
C LEU A 167 -9.28 9.25 6.27
N VAL A 168 -8.08 9.07 5.71
CA VAL A 168 -7.60 9.86 4.56
C VAL A 168 -8.62 9.79 3.42
N GLU A 169 -8.96 8.59 2.98
CA GLU A 169 -9.91 8.34 1.88
C GLU A 169 -11.28 9.00 2.14
N ARG A 170 -11.89 8.75 3.32
CA ARG A 170 -13.19 9.36 3.68
C ARG A 170 -13.15 10.88 3.76
N THR A 171 -12.02 11.45 4.09
CA THR A 171 -11.87 12.91 4.11
C THR A 171 -11.76 13.47 2.70
N VAL A 172 -11.06 12.78 1.80
CA VAL A 172 -11.02 13.14 0.36
C VAL A 172 -12.41 13.05 -0.26
N GLU A 173 -13.22 12.06 0.09
CA GLU A 173 -14.62 11.93 -0.37
C GLU A 173 -15.50 13.14 0.02
N ARG A 174 -15.10 13.94 1.00
CA ARG A 174 -15.91 15.06 1.57
C ARG A 174 -15.34 16.44 1.26
N ILE A 175 -14.05 16.56 1.01
CA ILE A 175 -13.38 17.86 0.81
C ILE A 175 -13.04 18.03 -0.68
N LYS A 176 -13.84 18.84 -1.37
CA LYS A 176 -13.78 19.02 -2.84
C LYS A 176 -12.40 19.37 -3.39
N TRP A 177 -11.61 20.17 -2.69
CA TRP A 177 -10.32 20.66 -3.17
C TRP A 177 -9.14 19.96 -2.52
N SER A 178 -9.38 18.76 -2.01
CA SER A 178 -8.34 17.93 -1.40
C SER A 178 -7.58 17.06 -2.40
N ILE A 179 -6.37 16.68 -2.01
CA ILE A 179 -5.53 15.68 -2.69
C ILE A 179 -4.82 14.82 -1.66
N ALA A 180 -4.68 13.53 -1.94
CA ALA A 180 -3.93 12.61 -1.10
C ALA A 180 -3.21 11.53 -1.93
N PRO A 181 -2.01 11.08 -1.54
CA PRO A 181 -1.44 9.83 -2.03
C PRO A 181 -2.16 8.64 -1.38
N ASP A 182 -2.44 7.60 -2.17
CA ASP A 182 -3.07 6.37 -1.70
C ASP A 182 -2.59 5.15 -2.50
N GLY A 183 -3.02 3.94 -2.10
CA GLY A 183 -2.84 2.72 -2.89
C GLY A 183 -4.06 2.43 -3.76
N ILE A 184 -3.82 2.13 -5.04
CA ILE A 184 -4.90 1.90 -6.01
C ILE A 184 -5.89 0.81 -5.56
N SER A 185 -5.40 -0.25 -4.90
CA SER A 185 -6.25 -1.35 -4.42
C SER A 185 -7.27 -0.91 -3.36
N SER A 186 -7.02 0.21 -2.67
CA SER A 186 -7.97 0.82 -1.74
C SER A 186 -8.79 1.92 -2.43
N ALA A 187 -8.12 2.82 -3.17
CA ALA A 187 -8.73 3.97 -3.82
C ALA A 187 -9.89 3.58 -4.75
N ARG A 188 -9.71 2.54 -5.60
CA ARG A 188 -10.75 2.07 -6.53
C ARG A 188 -12.03 1.52 -5.85
N LYS A 189 -11.98 1.23 -4.55
CA LYS A 189 -13.13 0.79 -3.73
C LYS A 189 -13.81 1.95 -2.99
N ARG A 190 -13.47 3.21 -3.36
CA ARG A 190 -13.94 4.44 -2.74
C ARG A 190 -14.61 5.38 -3.77
N LYS A 191 -15.40 6.30 -3.27
CA LYS A 191 -16.00 7.38 -4.10
C LYS A 191 -15.00 8.55 -4.22
N VAL A 192 -13.87 8.30 -4.85
CA VAL A 192 -12.82 9.29 -5.10
C VAL A 192 -12.47 9.31 -6.58
N LYS A 193 -11.99 10.45 -7.09
CA LYS A 193 -11.35 10.51 -8.40
C LYS A 193 -9.87 10.14 -8.24
N ILE A 194 -9.39 9.27 -9.10
CA ILE A 194 -7.98 8.90 -9.20
C ILE A 194 -7.39 9.72 -10.33
N LEU A 195 -6.38 10.52 -10.03
CA LEU A 195 -5.69 11.32 -11.04
C LEU A 195 -4.76 10.44 -11.87
N ASP A 196 -4.74 10.67 -13.17
CA ASP A 196 -3.73 10.10 -14.05
C ASP A 196 -2.35 10.65 -13.70
N LEU A 197 -1.32 9.86 -13.89
CA LEU A 197 0.07 10.29 -13.71
C LEU A 197 0.71 10.52 -15.09
N ASP A 198 1.03 11.77 -15.42
CA ASP A 198 1.47 12.16 -16.78
C ASP A 198 0.49 11.69 -17.88
N GLY A 199 -0.81 11.74 -17.59
CA GLY A 199 -1.86 11.27 -18.51
C GLY A 199 -2.00 9.74 -18.59
N VAL A 200 -1.27 8.98 -17.75
CA VAL A 200 -1.39 7.52 -17.69
C VAL A 200 -2.32 7.12 -16.55
N PRO A 201 -3.49 6.51 -16.84
CA PRO A 201 -4.40 6.00 -15.81
C PRO A 201 -3.75 4.93 -14.92
N CYS A 202 -4.02 5.00 -13.60
CA CYS A 202 -3.61 3.97 -12.65
C CYS A 202 -4.54 2.75 -12.75
N SER A 203 -4.50 2.04 -13.87
CA SER A 203 -5.29 0.84 -14.13
C SER A 203 -4.48 -0.43 -13.95
N LYS A 204 -5.17 -1.57 -13.77
CA LYS A 204 -4.53 -2.89 -13.68
C LYS A 204 -3.66 -3.17 -14.92
N GLU A 205 -4.18 -2.84 -16.10
CA GLU A 205 -3.52 -3.05 -17.39
C GLU A 205 -2.24 -2.21 -17.51
N ASN A 206 -2.31 -0.93 -17.14
CA ASN A 206 -1.15 -0.03 -17.19
C ASN A 206 -0.09 -0.40 -16.14
N ILE A 207 -0.49 -0.97 -15.00
CA ILE A 207 0.43 -1.52 -14.01
C ILE A 207 1.13 -2.76 -14.59
N ILE A 208 0.40 -3.74 -15.09
CA ILE A 208 0.95 -4.97 -15.70
C ILE A 208 1.98 -4.64 -16.80
N GLN A 209 1.68 -3.65 -17.63
CA GLN A 209 2.55 -3.21 -18.71
C GLN A 209 3.72 -2.33 -18.24
N ALA A 210 3.74 -1.97 -16.94
CA ALA A 210 4.65 -0.98 -16.36
C ALA A 210 4.61 0.41 -17.06
N LYS A 211 3.48 0.76 -17.68
CA LYS A 211 3.20 2.10 -18.18
C LYS A 211 2.96 3.08 -17.03
N TYR A 212 2.23 2.62 -15.99
CA TYR A 212 2.09 3.38 -14.76
C TYR A 212 3.32 3.14 -13.87
N PRO A 213 4.16 4.15 -13.59
CA PRO A 213 5.50 3.94 -13.06
C PRO A 213 5.57 3.69 -11.54
N PHE A 214 4.52 4.06 -10.78
CA PHE A 214 4.54 4.00 -9.32
C PHE A 214 3.96 2.68 -8.77
N PHE A 215 4.21 1.57 -9.47
CA PHE A 215 3.85 0.24 -8.99
C PHE A 215 4.81 -0.24 -7.90
N ARG A 216 4.30 -1.08 -6.99
CA ARG A 216 5.03 -1.60 -5.84
C ARG A 216 4.56 -3.00 -5.45
N PRO A 217 5.42 -3.80 -4.82
CA PRO A 217 5.00 -5.10 -4.27
C PRO A 217 4.14 -4.93 -3.01
N LEU A 218 3.24 -5.90 -2.81
CA LEU A 218 2.54 -6.13 -1.56
C LEU A 218 3.05 -7.43 -0.94
N TYR A 219 3.22 -7.41 0.38
CA TYR A 219 3.80 -8.54 1.10
C TYR A 219 2.90 -9.05 2.22
N LEU A 220 2.97 -10.36 2.45
CA LEU A 220 2.80 -10.93 3.78
C LEU A 220 4.15 -10.98 4.48
N ILE A 221 4.15 -10.88 5.79
CA ILE A 221 5.36 -11.01 6.62
C ILE A 221 5.11 -12.01 7.73
N THR A 222 6.11 -12.83 8.02
CA THR A 222 6.14 -13.76 9.15
C THR A 222 7.39 -13.54 10.00
N LYS A 223 7.37 -13.97 11.26
CA LYS A 223 8.56 -14.02 12.10
C LYS A 223 9.36 -15.28 11.76
N GLY A 224 10.36 -15.13 10.89
CA GLY A 224 11.12 -16.29 10.38
C GLY A 224 10.30 -17.23 9.49
N LYS A 225 10.77 -18.44 9.28
CA LYS A 225 10.12 -19.43 8.40
C LYS A 225 8.79 -19.89 8.99
N PRO A 226 7.68 -19.81 8.23
CA PRO A 226 6.37 -20.26 8.69
C PRO A 226 6.33 -21.79 8.83
N THR A 227 5.57 -22.27 9.81
CA THR A 227 5.33 -23.70 10.06
C THR A 227 3.84 -23.95 10.27
N GLY A 228 3.43 -25.21 10.32
CA GLY A 228 2.05 -25.60 10.64
C GLY A 228 1.01 -24.95 9.70
N GLU A 229 -0.06 -24.44 10.30
CA GLU A 229 -1.17 -23.85 9.57
C GLU A 229 -0.80 -22.53 8.86
N LEU A 230 0.09 -21.74 9.47
CA LEU A 230 0.61 -20.52 8.86
C LEU A 230 1.33 -20.83 7.53
N LYS A 231 2.16 -21.89 7.50
CA LYS A 231 2.82 -22.35 6.27
C LYS A 231 1.81 -22.75 5.20
N LYS A 232 0.79 -23.52 5.58
CA LYS A 232 -0.26 -23.94 4.62
C LYS A 232 -0.98 -22.75 4.03
N PHE A 233 -1.29 -21.71 4.82
CA PHE A 233 -1.89 -20.48 4.31
C PHE A 233 -0.96 -19.74 3.36
N ILE A 234 0.33 -19.59 3.70
CA ILE A 234 1.33 -18.95 2.82
C ILE A 234 1.45 -19.73 1.49
N ASP A 235 1.57 -21.04 1.55
CA ASP A 235 1.65 -21.89 0.34
C ASP A 235 0.39 -21.76 -0.52
N TRP A 236 -0.80 -21.72 0.12
CA TRP A 236 -2.07 -21.57 -0.59
C TRP A 236 -2.22 -20.20 -1.26
N ILE A 237 -1.88 -19.10 -0.57
CA ILE A 237 -2.02 -17.75 -1.14
C ILE A 237 -1.03 -17.52 -2.29
N LEU A 238 0.15 -18.15 -2.26
CA LEU A 238 1.14 -18.12 -3.33
C LEU A 238 0.80 -19.08 -4.47
N GLY A 239 -0.02 -20.09 -4.22
CA GLY A 239 -0.51 -21.06 -5.21
C GLY A 239 -1.60 -20.50 -6.11
N SER A 240 -1.98 -21.27 -7.13
CA SER A 240 -2.92 -20.86 -8.18
C SER A 240 -4.27 -20.37 -7.63
N GLU A 241 -4.82 -21.04 -6.61
CA GLU A 241 -6.11 -20.67 -6.01
C GLU A 241 -6.05 -19.30 -5.34
N GLY A 242 -5.09 -19.07 -4.45
CA GLY A 242 -4.92 -17.79 -3.78
C GLY A 242 -4.63 -16.66 -4.77
N GLN A 243 -3.81 -16.92 -5.78
CA GLN A 243 -3.49 -15.96 -6.84
C GLN A 243 -4.71 -15.65 -7.73
N ALA A 244 -5.62 -16.59 -7.95
CA ALA A 244 -6.90 -16.35 -8.63
C ALA A 244 -7.81 -15.42 -7.81
N VAL A 245 -7.91 -15.63 -6.49
CA VAL A 245 -8.66 -14.74 -5.59
C VAL A 245 -8.10 -13.31 -5.63
N ILE A 246 -6.78 -13.15 -5.62
CA ILE A 246 -6.10 -11.85 -5.71
C ILE A 246 -6.44 -11.13 -7.02
N SER A 247 -6.34 -11.84 -8.15
CA SER A 247 -6.63 -11.28 -9.48
C SER A 247 -8.10 -10.86 -9.60
N ALA A 248 -9.04 -11.66 -9.08
CA ALA A 248 -10.47 -11.38 -9.08
C ALA A 248 -10.83 -10.08 -8.33
N GLN A 249 -10.00 -9.65 -7.37
CA GLN A 249 -10.14 -8.35 -6.71
C GLN A 249 -9.68 -7.16 -7.58
N GLY A 250 -9.23 -7.39 -8.81
CA GLY A 250 -8.60 -6.38 -9.68
C GLY A 250 -7.18 -6.01 -9.25
N THR A 251 -6.60 -6.70 -8.28
CA THR A 251 -5.19 -6.56 -7.89
C THR A 251 -4.33 -7.38 -8.86
N VAL A 252 -3.17 -6.86 -9.23
CA VAL A 252 -2.24 -7.57 -10.11
C VAL A 252 -1.59 -8.70 -9.31
N ASN A 253 -1.84 -9.95 -9.72
CA ASN A 253 -1.25 -11.12 -9.09
C ASN A 253 0.19 -11.38 -9.57
N LEU A 254 0.86 -12.38 -9.02
CA LEU A 254 2.27 -12.66 -9.33
C LEU A 254 2.48 -13.10 -10.79
N ALA A 255 1.56 -13.87 -11.35
CA ALA A 255 1.65 -14.34 -12.73
C ALA A 255 1.43 -13.19 -13.73
N GLU A 256 0.43 -12.36 -13.49
CA GLU A 256 0.14 -11.17 -14.30
C GLU A 256 1.29 -10.15 -14.25
N GLY A 257 1.88 -9.96 -13.07
CA GLY A 257 2.95 -9.01 -12.81
C GLY A 257 4.36 -9.60 -12.89
N LYS A 258 4.58 -10.75 -13.51
CA LYS A 258 5.90 -11.44 -13.54
C LYS A 258 7.04 -10.56 -14.07
N GLU A 259 6.76 -9.69 -15.04
CA GLU A 259 7.78 -8.80 -15.63
C GLU A 259 8.02 -7.54 -14.77
N LEU A 260 7.10 -7.21 -13.86
CA LEU A 260 7.25 -6.06 -12.97
C LEU A 260 8.42 -6.23 -12.01
N LYS A 261 8.73 -7.46 -11.62
CA LYS A 261 9.86 -7.78 -10.75
C LYS A 261 11.18 -7.24 -11.32
N LYS A 262 11.42 -7.42 -12.62
CA LYS A 262 12.63 -6.92 -13.30
C LYS A 262 12.65 -5.40 -13.46
N LYS A 263 11.47 -4.76 -13.48
CA LYS A 263 11.30 -3.33 -13.72
C LYS A 263 11.22 -2.50 -12.43
N PHE A 264 10.98 -3.12 -11.28
CA PHE A 264 10.87 -2.41 -10.02
C PHE A 264 12.24 -1.94 -9.53
N LYS A 265 12.45 -0.63 -9.49
CA LYS A 265 13.78 -0.01 -9.23
C LYS A 265 14.10 0.14 -7.73
N HIS A 266 13.10 -0.08 -6.85
CA HIS A 266 13.23 0.20 -5.41
C HIS A 266 13.36 -1.07 -4.57
N TRP A 267 13.77 -2.20 -5.18
CA TRP A 267 14.17 -3.38 -4.42
C TRP A 267 15.32 -3.01 -3.49
N GLN A 268 15.18 -3.32 -2.22
CA GLN A 268 16.29 -3.26 -1.29
C GLN A 268 17.00 -4.61 -1.31
N HIS A 269 18.29 -4.63 -1.58
CA HIS A 269 19.11 -5.86 -1.62
C HIS A 269 19.11 -6.68 -0.32
N LYS A 270 18.55 -6.11 0.76
CA LYS A 270 18.44 -6.74 2.08
C LYS A 270 17.02 -7.22 2.40
N ASP A 271 16.07 -7.05 1.49
CA ASP A 271 14.74 -7.62 1.69
C ASP A 271 14.86 -9.14 1.63
N LEU A 272 14.69 -9.79 2.79
CA LEU A 272 14.57 -11.24 2.88
C LEU A 272 13.21 -11.66 2.30
N ILE A 273 13.15 -11.74 0.96
CA ILE A 273 11.95 -12.17 0.25
C ILE A 273 12.06 -13.68 0.05
N ALA A 274 11.19 -14.41 0.75
CA ALA A 274 11.28 -15.86 0.87
C ALA A 274 10.91 -16.63 -0.40
N ASN A 275 10.23 -15.98 -1.34
CA ASN A 275 9.73 -16.59 -2.58
C ASN A 275 10.34 -15.98 -3.87
N GLU A 276 11.54 -15.42 -3.74
CA GLU A 276 12.33 -14.90 -4.87
C GLU A 276 13.60 -15.69 -5.14
#